data_4405575f97a928e78ec1ae9112b788bd
#
_entry.id   4405575f97a928e78ec1ae9112b788bd
#
_cell.length_a   1.000
_cell.length_b   1.000
_cell.length_c   1.000
_cell.angle_alpha   90.00
_cell.angle_beta   90.00
_cell.angle_gamma   90.00
#
_symmetry.space_group_name_H-M   'P 1'
#
loop_
_entity.id
_entity.type
_entity.pdbx_description
1 polymer ?
#
loop_
_entity_poly.entity_id
_entity_poly.type
_entity_poly.pdbx_seq_one_letter_code
_entity_poly.pdbx_strand_id
1 'polypeptide(L)'
;MVEGTRRRLPDSDDTWDILNETDACFKGPTTTPGVVGAPRSVAVSIRQRYDLYANVRPIKTFEGAPAPLGDVDFVAVREATEGMYFGKEVDITDDTFIAIRRITKRACKNISRYAFEEAKRRGWDTVVGIHKSNILRMTCGAFMDTLRATAEEYDSVELWEYHVDTMAQQLVKNPQLFDHKVLVSTNLFMDIISEECAGLIGGIGLVYSANIGDDYAMFEPAHGSAPKYKGMNKVDPCATILAGAWMLRYLGEDDAADRIIRATGQTIAAGTTTYDLGGSASMSRMTDAIIGNLE
;
A
#
# COMPACT_ATOMS: atom_id res chain seq x y z
N MET A 1 26.57 18.90 -6.44
CA MET A 1 26.82 17.48 -6.14
C MET A 1 26.64 17.31 -4.65
N VAL A 2 25.49 16.85 -4.21
CA VAL A 2 25.35 16.35 -2.86
C VAL A 2 25.85 14.93 -2.95
N GLU A 3 27.06 14.67 -2.48
CA GLU A 3 27.52 13.33 -2.18
C GLU A 3 26.49 12.72 -1.24
N GLY A 4 25.62 11.89 -1.81
CA GLY A 4 24.75 11.06 -1.02
C GLY A 4 25.64 10.18 -0.18
N THR A 5 25.81 10.55 1.06
CA THR A 5 26.31 9.66 2.08
C THR A 5 25.59 8.35 1.83
N ARG A 6 26.34 7.30 1.49
CA ARG A 6 25.93 5.92 1.60
C ARG A 6 25.65 5.67 3.10
N ARG A 7 24.54 6.23 3.59
CA ARG A 7 24.00 5.78 4.86
C ARG A 7 23.69 4.31 4.63
N ARG A 8 24.43 3.50 5.31
CA ARG A 8 24.20 2.07 5.37
C ARG A 8 22.70 1.87 5.62
N LEU A 9 22.14 0.87 4.97
CA LEU A 9 20.82 0.32 5.30
C LEU A 9 20.68 0.19 6.83
N PRO A 10 19.45 0.06 7.36
CA PRO A 10 19.18 0.09 8.80
C PRO A 10 19.75 -1.10 9.58
N ASP A 11 21.02 -1.39 9.34
CA ASP A 11 21.87 -2.23 10.18
C ASP A 11 22.78 -1.36 11.08
N SER A 12 22.66 -0.02 11.01
CA SER A 12 23.25 0.82 12.03
C SER A 12 22.31 0.89 13.21
N ASP A 13 22.81 0.56 14.39
CA ASP A 13 22.08 0.62 15.66
C ASP A 13 21.36 1.98 15.82
N ASP A 14 21.98 3.08 15.39
CA ASP A 14 21.44 4.45 15.44
C ASP A 14 20.06 4.60 14.75
N THR A 15 19.82 3.94 13.58
CA THR A 15 18.53 4.06 12.88
C THR A 15 17.42 3.34 13.63
N TRP A 16 17.73 2.18 14.21
CA TRP A 16 16.76 1.42 15.00
C TRP A 16 16.47 2.11 16.33
N ASP A 17 17.46 2.74 16.93
CA ASP A 17 17.28 3.51 18.17
C ASP A 17 16.34 4.69 17.93
N ILE A 18 16.54 5.46 16.85
CA ILE A 18 15.62 6.55 16.47
C ILE A 18 14.20 6.03 16.22
N LEU A 19 14.03 4.92 15.50
CA LEU A 19 12.70 4.36 15.23
C LEU A 19 12.02 3.86 16.51
N ASN A 20 12.78 3.35 17.49
CA ASN A 20 12.24 2.92 18.78
C ASN A 20 11.79 4.08 19.68
N GLU A 21 12.28 5.30 19.43
CA GLU A 21 11.97 6.52 20.19
C GLU A 21 10.84 7.35 19.56
N THR A 22 10.26 6.89 18.44
CA THR A 22 9.23 7.61 17.69
C THR A 22 7.90 6.85 17.65
N ASP A 23 6.79 7.58 17.55
CA ASP A 23 5.44 7.00 17.49
C ASP A 23 5.08 6.49 16.08
N ALA A 24 5.76 6.98 15.04
CA ALA A 24 5.55 6.59 13.66
C ALA A 24 6.78 6.86 12.78
N CYS A 25 6.84 6.21 11.64
CA CYS A 25 7.88 6.40 10.62
C CYS A 25 7.29 6.95 9.32
N PHE A 26 7.90 8.01 8.80
CA PHE A 26 7.65 8.47 7.42
C PHE A 26 8.85 8.09 6.54
N LYS A 27 8.60 7.23 5.55
CA LYS A 27 9.65 6.69 4.69
C LYS A 27 9.45 7.10 3.24
N GLY A 28 10.50 7.65 2.63
CA GLY A 28 10.54 7.87 1.18
C GLY A 28 10.69 6.55 0.39
N PRO A 29 10.50 6.60 -0.94
CA PRO A 29 10.66 5.42 -1.79
C PRO A 29 12.09 4.91 -1.81
N THR A 30 12.26 3.59 -1.82
CA THR A 30 13.56 2.92 -1.86
C THR A 30 13.64 1.93 -3.02
N THR A 31 14.85 1.64 -3.49
CA THR A 31 15.11 0.60 -4.49
C THR A 31 15.94 -0.51 -3.85
N THR A 32 15.46 -1.73 -3.95
CA THR A 32 16.22 -2.92 -3.59
C THR A 32 16.88 -3.50 -4.84
N PRO A 33 18.22 -3.70 -4.86
CA PRO A 33 18.89 -4.32 -5.99
C PRO A 33 18.36 -5.74 -6.24
N GLY A 34 18.03 -6.06 -7.50
CA GLY A 34 17.53 -7.39 -7.90
C GLY A 34 18.65 -8.40 -8.18
N VAL A 35 19.67 -8.48 -7.30
CA VAL A 35 20.79 -9.41 -7.44
C VAL A 35 20.83 -10.39 -6.27
N VAL A 36 21.26 -11.62 -6.54
CA VAL A 36 21.44 -12.65 -5.49
C VAL A 36 22.41 -12.12 -4.43
N GLY A 37 22.06 -12.26 -3.15
CA GLY A 37 22.84 -11.74 -2.02
C GLY A 37 22.66 -10.27 -1.71
N ALA A 38 21.77 -9.56 -2.43
CA ALA A 38 21.40 -8.19 -2.05
C ALA A 38 20.77 -8.15 -0.65
N PRO A 39 21.00 -7.07 0.11
CA PRO A 39 20.32 -6.89 1.40
C PRO A 39 18.80 -6.83 1.20
N ARG A 40 18.05 -7.26 2.21
CA ARG A 40 16.58 -7.17 2.19
C ARG A 40 16.10 -5.73 2.02
N SER A 41 14.92 -5.56 1.46
CA SER A 41 14.26 -4.26 1.39
C SER A 41 14.13 -3.64 2.77
N VAL A 42 14.49 -2.37 2.90
CA VAL A 42 14.33 -1.58 4.15
C VAL A 42 12.89 -1.63 4.65
N ALA A 43 11.92 -1.48 3.74
CA ALA A 43 10.50 -1.56 4.09
C ALA A 43 10.13 -2.93 4.69
N VAL A 44 10.63 -4.03 4.09
CA VAL A 44 10.39 -5.38 4.63
C VAL A 44 11.02 -5.57 5.99
N SER A 45 12.23 -5.04 6.20
CA SER A 45 12.92 -5.11 7.50
C SER A 45 12.15 -4.37 8.61
N ILE A 46 11.65 -3.17 8.32
CA ILE A 46 10.84 -2.38 9.27
C ILE A 46 9.52 -3.10 9.57
N ARG A 47 8.80 -3.57 8.52
CA ARG A 47 7.54 -4.33 8.68
C ARG A 47 7.71 -5.55 9.57
N GLN A 48 8.80 -6.30 9.40
CA GLN A 48 9.05 -7.50 10.19
C GLN A 48 9.47 -7.18 11.62
N ARG A 49 10.26 -6.13 11.86
CA ARG A 49 10.73 -5.75 13.20
C ARG A 49 9.59 -5.23 14.08
N TYR A 50 8.70 -4.42 13.53
CA TYR A 50 7.59 -3.81 14.27
C TYR A 50 6.26 -4.53 14.06
N ASP A 51 6.26 -5.74 13.47
CA ASP A 51 5.06 -6.53 13.13
C ASP A 51 3.98 -5.70 12.42
N LEU A 52 4.39 -4.87 11.42
CA LEU A 52 3.47 -4.06 10.63
C LEU A 52 2.77 -4.94 9.62
N TYR A 53 1.76 -5.68 10.09
CA TYR A 53 1.12 -6.74 9.33
C TYR A 53 0.14 -6.27 8.26
N ALA A 54 -0.42 -5.05 8.38
CA ALA A 54 -1.37 -4.50 7.42
C ALA A 54 -0.73 -3.37 6.59
N ASN A 55 -0.45 -3.61 5.31
CA ASN A 55 -0.17 -2.55 4.36
C ASN A 55 -1.48 -2.12 3.71
N VAL A 56 -1.90 -0.91 4.01
CA VAL A 56 -3.20 -0.34 3.66
C VAL A 56 -3.02 0.71 2.57
N ARG A 57 -3.78 0.62 1.49
CA ARG A 57 -3.71 1.51 0.33
C ARG A 57 -5.11 2.03 0.00
N PRO A 58 -5.46 3.27 0.30
CA PRO A 58 -6.66 3.89 -0.24
C PRO A 58 -6.56 4.01 -1.76
N ILE A 59 -7.59 3.56 -2.45
CA ILE A 59 -7.74 3.64 -3.90
C ILE A 59 -8.93 4.54 -4.15
N LYS A 60 -8.63 5.81 -4.39
CA LYS A 60 -9.65 6.84 -4.56
C LYS A 60 -9.27 7.76 -5.70
N THR A 61 -10.19 7.95 -6.63
CA THR A 61 -10.05 8.89 -7.73
C THR A 61 -10.14 10.32 -7.22
N PHE A 62 -9.22 11.17 -7.64
CA PHE A 62 -9.31 12.61 -7.47
C PHE A 62 -9.96 13.22 -8.72
N GLU A 63 -10.82 14.23 -8.52
CA GLU A 63 -11.40 14.99 -9.63
C GLU A 63 -10.27 15.57 -10.52
N GLY A 64 -10.37 15.34 -11.83
CA GLY A 64 -9.36 15.76 -12.81
C GLY A 64 -8.21 14.78 -13.01
N ALA A 65 -8.08 13.73 -12.20
CA ALA A 65 -7.12 12.65 -12.45
C ALA A 65 -7.62 11.73 -13.59
N PRO A 66 -6.70 11.14 -14.40
CA PRO A 66 -7.09 10.22 -15.47
C PRO A 66 -7.59 8.89 -14.87
N ALA A 67 -8.90 8.73 -14.78
CA ALA A 67 -9.59 7.51 -14.34
C ALA A 67 -10.20 6.79 -15.55
N PRO A 68 -9.49 5.84 -16.17
CA PRO A 68 -9.88 5.28 -17.48
C PRO A 68 -11.17 4.47 -17.43
N LEU A 69 -11.57 3.98 -16.27
CA LEU A 69 -12.78 3.17 -16.07
C LEU A 69 -13.83 3.87 -15.18
N GLY A 70 -13.70 5.17 -14.96
CA GLY A 70 -14.56 5.96 -14.07
C GLY A 70 -14.04 6.03 -12.64
N ASP A 71 -14.74 6.80 -11.80
CA ASP A 71 -14.34 7.03 -10.43
C ASP A 71 -14.51 5.79 -9.58
N VAL A 72 -13.62 5.64 -8.60
CA VAL A 72 -13.65 4.56 -7.60
C VAL A 72 -13.24 5.09 -6.23
N ASP A 73 -13.77 4.46 -5.17
CA ASP A 73 -13.40 4.75 -3.77
C ASP A 73 -13.46 3.46 -2.93
N PHE A 74 -12.37 2.77 -2.76
CA PHE A 74 -12.24 1.56 -1.92
C PHE A 74 -10.85 1.47 -1.28
N VAL A 75 -10.62 0.48 -0.43
CA VAL A 75 -9.34 0.27 0.23
C VAL A 75 -8.80 -1.12 -0.04
N ALA A 76 -7.53 -1.20 -0.40
CA ALA A 76 -6.78 -2.45 -0.48
C ALA A 76 -5.97 -2.66 0.80
N VAL A 77 -6.16 -3.82 1.44
CA VAL A 77 -5.48 -4.25 2.67
C VAL A 77 -4.64 -5.49 2.37
N ARG A 78 -3.32 -5.33 2.44
CA ARG A 78 -2.34 -6.35 2.13
C ARG A 78 -1.70 -6.88 3.41
N GLU A 79 -1.71 -8.20 3.62
CA GLU A 79 -0.84 -8.81 4.61
C GLU A 79 0.64 -8.55 4.21
N ALA A 80 1.47 -8.04 5.12
CA ALA A 80 2.76 -7.47 4.76
C ALA A 80 3.99 -8.14 5.39
N THR A 81 3.82 -9.19 6.21
CA THR A 81 4.90 -9.79 7.01
C THR A 81 5.37 -11.17 6.52
N GLU A 82 4.56 -11.87 5.73
CA GLU A 82 4.84 -13.24 5.31
C GLU A 82 4.48 -13.50 3.83
N GLY A 83 3.99 -14.68 3.49
CA GLY A 83 3.69 -15.08 2.13
C GLY A 83 4.93 -15.47 1.34
N MET A 84 5.00 -15.11 0.07
CA MET A 84 6.20 -15.25 -0.76
C MET A 84 7.33 -14.30 -0.32
N TYR A 85 6.99 -13.17 0.31
CA TYR A 85 7.93 -12.20 0.88
C TYR A 85 8.66 -12.73 2.13
N PHE A 86 8.34 -13.94 2.58
CA PHE A 86 9.21 -14.68 3.51
C PHE A 86 10.63 -14.84 2.95
N GLY A 87 10.75 -14.84 1.61
CA GLY A 87 12.01 -14.71 0.90
C GLY A 87 12.92 -15.91 1.09
N LYS A 88 12.36 -17.12 1.21
CA LYS A 88 13.13 -18.36 1.24
C LYS A 88 12.94 -19.14 -0.04
N GLU A 89 14.04 -19.28 -0.78
CA GLU A 89 14.14 -20.09 -1.98
C GLU A 89 15.17 -21.18 -1.77
N VAL A 90 15.04 -22.29 -2.46
CA VAL A 90 15.91 -23.47 -2.35
C VAL A 90 16.16 -24.03 -3.73
N ASP A 91 17.42 -24.28 -4.06
CA ASP A 91 17.85 -25.05 -5.21
C ASP A 91 17.63 -26.53 -4.90
N ILE A 92 16.86 -27.22 -5.73
CA ILE A 92 16.65 -28.68 -5.62
C ILE A 92 17.65 -29.40 -6.53
N THR A 93 17.84 -28.88 -7.73
CA THR A 93 18.86 -29.30 -8.71
C THR A 93 19.38 -28.04 -9.42
N ASP A 94 20.38 -28.22 -10.30
CA ASP A 94 20.96 -27.11 -11.09
C ASP A 94 19.94 -26.38 -11.99
N ASP A 95 18.77 -26.99 -12.24
CA ASP A 95 17.71 -26.49 -13.12
C ASP A 95 16.34 -26.33 -12.41
N THR A 96 16.26 -26.67 -11.11
CA THR A 96 14.98 -26.70 -10.38
C THR A 96 15.07 -25.90 -9.09
N PHE A 97 14.22 -24.88 -8.99
CA PHE A 97 14.16 -23.96 -7.84
C PHE A 97 12.79 -24.02 -7.20
N ILE A 98 12.74 -23.91 -5.86
CA ILE A 98 11.50 -23.86 -5.08
C ILE A 98 11.47 -22.59 -4.23
N ALA A 99 10.36 -21.85 -4.33
CA ALA A 99 10.06 -20.74 -3.42
C ALA A 99 9.07 -21.18 -2.34
N ILE A 100 9.36 -20.85 -1.09
CA ILE A 100 8.54 -21.23 0.06
C ILE A 100 7.57 -20.10 0.41
N ARG A 101 6.28 -20.36 0.24
CA ARG A 101 5.20 -19.50 0.71
C ARG A 101 4.81 -19.89 2.14
N ARG A 102 5.05 -18.99 3.11
CA ARG A 102 4.66 -19.18 4.51
C ARG A 102 3.35 -18.46 4.81
N ILE A 103 2.35 -19.14 5.35
CA ILE A 103 1.09 -18.57 5.83
C ILE A 103 0.82 -19.10 7.24
N THR A 104 0.63 -18.22 8.20
CA THR A 104 0.34 -18.57 9.59
C THR A 104 -1.07 -18.13 9.99
N LYS A 105 -1.73 -18.89 10.85
CA LYS A 105 -3.05 -18.52 11.37
C LYS A 105 -3.02 -17.19 12.14
N ARG A 106 -1.91 -16.87 12.81
CA ARG A 106 -1.72 -15.60 13.50
C ARG A 106 -1.81 -14.42 12.52
N ALA A 107 -1.00 -14.44 11.46
CA ALA A 107 -1.02 -13.38 10.46
C ALA A 107 -2.38 -13.30 9.74
N CYS A 108 -2.99 -14.44 9.42
CA CYS A 108 -4.35 -14.46 8.87
C CYS A 108 -5.36 -13.79 9.82
N LYS A 109 -5.31 -14.08 11.13
CA LYS A 109 -6.21 -13.46 12.11
C LYS A 109 -6.00 -11.95 12.23
N ASN A 110 -4.74 -11.50 12.29
CA ASN A 110 -4.43 -10.08 12.39
C ASN A 110 -4.94 -9.30 11.18
N ILE A 111 -4.65 -9.78 9.97
CA ILE A 111 -5.09 -9.08 8.75
C ILE A 111 -6.61 -9.14 8.54
N SER A 112 -7.25 -10.25 8.92
CA SER A 112 -8.71 -10.39 8.87
C SER A 112 -9.37 -9.38 9.81
N ARG A 113 -8.98 -9.36 11.09
CA ARG A 113 -9.47 -8.39 12.07
C ARG A 113 -9.29 -6.95 11.56
N TYR A 114 -8.10 -6.63 11.06
CA TYR A 114 -7.82 -5.29 10.53
C TYR A 114 -8.79 -4.90 9.41
N ALA A 115 -9.06 -5.80 8.47
CA ALA A 115 -9.96 -5.52 7.33
C ALA A 115 -11.39 -5.22 7.79
N PHE A 116 -11.94 -5.98 8.75
CA PHE A 116 -13.26 -5.74 9.29
C PHE A 116 -13.34 -4.47 10.14
N GLU A 117 -12.33 -4.19 10.97
CA GLU A 117 -12.25 -2.92 11.72
C GLU A 117 -12.09 -1.71 10.78
N GLU A 118 -11.36 -1.86 9.67
CA GLU A 118 -11.25 -0.79 8.67
C GLU A 118 -12.60 -0.51 8.01
N ALA A 119 -13.37 -1.53 7.66
CA ALA A 119 -14.72 -1.38 7.11
C ALA A 119 -15.63 -0.64 8.12
N LYS A 120 -15.66 -1.06 9.37
CA LYS A 120 -16.42 -0.37 10.44
C LYS A 120 -16.00 1.07 10.61
N ARG A 121 -14.70 1.36 10.68
CA ARG A 121 -14.18 2.73 10.86
C ARG A 121 -14.60 3.66 9.74
N ARG A 122 -14.74 3.13 8.53
CA ARG A 122 -15.22 3.89 7.36
C ARG A 122 -16.75 3.95 7.24
N GLY A 123 -17.48 3.21 8.05
CA GLY A 123 -18.93 3.05 7.90
C GLY A 123 -19.31 2.24 6.65
N TRP A 124 -18.43 1.33 6.19
CA TRP A 124 -18.63 0.45 5.06
C TRP A 124 -19.12 -0.93 5.52
N ASP A 125 -19.87 -1.60 4.69
CA ASP A 125 -20.60 -2.81 5.04
C ASP A 125 -20.03 -4.10 4.43
N THR A 126 -18.91 -4.03 3.69
CA THR A 126 -18.40 -5.19 2.96
C THR A 126 -16.88 -5.30 3.00
N VAL A 127 -16.41 -6.50 3.35
CA VAL A 127 -15.03 -6.96 3.19
C VAL A 127 -14.97 -7.95 2.03
N VAL A 128 -14.00 -7.81 1.13
CA VAL A 128 -13.80 -8.70 -0.03
C VAL A 128 -12.51 -9.49 0.15
N GLY A 129 -12.63 -10.78 0.44
CA GLY A 129 -11.50 -11.70 0.58
C GLY A 129 -11.00 -12.21 -0.78
N ILE A 130 -9.74 -11.95 -1.10
CA ILE A 130 -9.14 -12.33 -2.39
C ILE A 130 -8.13 -13.46 -2.18
N HIS A 131 -8.32 -14.58 -2.90
CA HIS A 131 -7.57 -15.81 -2.65
C HIS A 131 -7.41 -16.68 -3.91
N LYS A 132 -6.73 -17.82 -3.78
CA LYS A 132 -6.63 -18.88 -4.82
C LYS A 132 -6.71 -20.28 -4.18
N SER A 133 -7.73 -20.50 -3.35
CA SER A 133 -7.86 -21.74 -2.56
C SER A 133 -8.20 -22.97 -3.41
N ASN A 134 -8.70 -22.79 -4.63
CA ASN A 134 -8.90 -23.89 -5.57
C ASN A 134 -7.58 -24.56 -6.01
N ILE A 135 -6.45 -23.82 -5.96
CA ILE A 135 -5.12 -24.32 -6.24
C ILE A 135 -4.30 -24.45 -4.95
N LEU A 136 -4.21 -23.37 -4.16
CA LEU A 136 -3.42 -23.30 -2.93
C LEU A 136 -4.28 -23.68 -1.72
N ARG A 137 -4.73 -24.93 -1.69
CA ARG A 137 -5.78 -25.40 -0.76
C ARG A 137 -5.43 -25.18 0.71
N MET A 138 -4.18 -25.43 1.11
CA MET A 138 -3.76 -25.28 2.51
C MET A 138 -3.51 -23.80 2.87
N THR A 139 -2.71 -23.10 2.10
CA THR A 139 -2.26 -21.75 2.45
C THR A 139 -3.35 -20.70 2.22
N CYS A 140 -4.05 -20.73 1.09
CA CYS A 140 -5.22 -19.87 0.89
C CYS A 140 -6.44 -20.37 1.67
N GLY A 141 -6.58 -21.70 1.88
CA GLY A 141 -7.61 -22.26 2.75
C GLY A 141 -7.50 -21.71 4.17
N ALA A 142 -6.31 -21.78 4.78
CA ALA A 142 -6.07 -21.24 6.12
C ALA A 142 -6.43 -19.75 6.24
N PHE A 143 -6.11 -18.95 5.21
CA PHE A 143 -6.49 -17.55 5.16
C PHE A 143 -8.01 -17.37 5.09
N MET A 144 -8.68 -18.05 4.18
CA MET A 144 -10.13 -17.93 4.00
C MET A 144 -10.94 -18.48 5.17
N ASP A 145 -10.54 -19.61 5.75
CA ASP A 145 -11.19 -20.17 6.93
C ASP A 145 -11.08 -19.20 8.12
N THR A 146 -9.93 -18.55 8.28
CA THR A 146 -9.73 -17.53 9.32
C THR A 146 -10.57 -16.29 9.03
N LEU A 147 -10.63 -15.84 7.77
CA LEU A 147 -11.40 -14.65 7.37
C LEU A 147 -12.91 -14.87 7.58
N ARG A 148 -13.45 -16.07 7.24
CA ARG A 148 -14.84 -16.45 7.50
C ARG A 148 -15.14 -16.50 8.99
N ALA A 149 -14.27 -17.13 9.79
CA ALA A 149 -14.44 -17.17 11.24
C ALA A 149 -14.39 -15.77 11.87
N THR A 150 -13.58 -14.87 11.34
CA THR A 150 -13.55 -13.47 11.77
C THR A 150 -14.83 -12.74 11.37
N ALA A 151 -15.38 -13.00 10.19
CA ALA A 151 -16.64 -12.37 9.73
C ALA A 151 -17.81 -12.63 10.69
N GLU A 152 -17.86 -13.80 11.33
CA GLU A 152 -18.87 -14.14 12.33
C GLU A 152 -18.84 -13.25 13.58
N GLU A 153 -17.74 -12.51 13.80
CA GLU A 153 -17.58 -11.54 14.91
C GLU A 153 -18.15 -10.14 14.54
N TYR A 154 -18.59 -9.92 13.28
CA TYR A 154 -18.96 -8.61 12.74
C TYR A 154 -20.32 -8.62 12.03
N ASP A 155 -21.42 -8.64 12.76
CA ASP A 155 -22.80 -8.75 12.24
C ASP A 155 -23.19 -7.70 11.19
N SER A 156 -22.51 -6.54 11.17
CA SER A 156 -22.82 -5.41 10.26
C SER A 156 -21.95 -5.37 9.01
N VAL A 157 -21.04 -6.33 8.81
CA VAL A 157 -20.09 -6.33 7.68
C VAL A 157 -20.17 -7.68 6.96
N GLU A 158 -20.60 -7.64 5.70
CA GLU A 158 -20.68 -8.82 4.84
C GLU A 158 -19.29 -9.23 4.33
N LEU A 159 -19.06 -10.53 4.16
CA LEU A 159 -17.88 -11.07 3.51
C LEU A 159 -18.21 -11.54 2.10
N TRP A 160 -17.55 -10.93 1.09
CA TRP A 160 -17.50 -11.44 -0.27
C TRP A 160 -16.20 -12.18 -0.52
N GLU A 161 -16.24 -13.17 -1.42
CA GLU A 161 -15.07 -13.98 -1.75
C GLU A 161 -14.82 -14.02 -3.24
N TYR A 162 -13.57 -13.73 -3.65
CA TYR A 162 -13.15 -13.79 -5.04
C TYR A 162 -11.85 -14.57 -5.21
N HIS A 163 -11.79 -15.42 -6.22
CA HIS A 163 -10.48 -15.87 -6.72
C HIS A 163 -9.72 -14.69 -7.33
N VAL A 164 -8.39 -14.65 -7.14
CA VAL A 164 -7.56 -13.52 -7.55
C VAL A 164 -7.64 -13.22 -9.04
N ASP A 165 -7.75 -14.25 -9.88
CA ASP A 165 -7.95 -14.11 -11.33
C ASP A 165 -9.32 -13.54 -11.69
N THR A 166 -10.38 -13.94 -10.97
CA THR A 166 -11.72 -13.36 -11.12
C THR A 166 -11.73 -11.91 -10.62
N MET A 167 -11.02 -11.62 -9.53
CA MET A 167 -10.90 -10.26 -9.02
C MET A 167 -10.22 -9.33 -10.01
N ALA A 168 -9.08 -9.73 -10.60
CA ALA A 168 -8.41 -8.97 -11.64
C ALA A 168 -9.34 -8.69 -12.84
N GLN A 169 -10.11 -9.71 -13.28
CA GLN A 169 -11.09 -9.51 -14.34
C GLN A 169 -12.18 -8.49 -13.96
N GLN A 170 -12.70 -8.54 -12.72
CA GLN A 170 -13.77 -7.65 -12.28
C GLN A 170 -13.30 -6.20 -12.12
N LEU A 171 -12.07 -5.97 -11.65
CA LEU A 171 -11.48 -4.64 -11.54
C LEU A 171 -11.38 -3.94 -12.90
N VAL A 172 -11.07 -4.69 -13.96
CA VAL A 172 -11.04 -4.15 -15.33
C VAL A 172 -12.44 -3.98 -15.90
N LYS A 173 -13.40 -4.86 -15.55
CA LYS A 173 -14.73 -4.90 -16.15
C LYS A 173 -15.73 -3.96 -15.48
N ASN A 174 -15.69 -3.89 -14.16
CA ASN A 174 -16.66 -3.15 -13.33
C ASN A 174 -16.05 -2.78 -11.97
N PRO A 175 -15.05 -1.87 -11.93
CA PRO A 175 -14.35 -1.53 -10.69
C PRO A 175 -15.27 -0.88 -9.65
N GLN A 176 -16.33 -0.16 -10.06
CA GLN A 176 -17.30 0.48 -9.15
C GLN A 176 -18.10 -0.53 -8.30
N LEU A 177 -18.10 -1.80 -8.68
CA LEU A 177 -18.66 -2.88 -7.84
C LEU A 177 -18.01 -2.92 -6.45
N PHE A 178 -16.78 -2.44 -6.35
CA PHE A 178 -15.98 -2.46 -5.13
C PHE A 178 -15.95 -1.13 -4.38
N ASP A 179 -16.69 -0.11 -4.84
CA ASP A 179 -16.81 1.16 -4.13
C ASP A 179 -17.33 0.94 -2.70
N HIS A 180 -16.74 1.68 -1.77
CA HIS A 180 -17.03 1.59 -0.33
C HIS A 180 -16.86 0.17 0.25
N LYS A 181 -15.84 -0.56 -0.23
CA LYS A 181 -15.48 -1.89 0.27
C LYS A 181 -14.01 -1.98 0.66
N VAL A 182 -13.70 -2.91 1.54
CA VAL A 182 -12.33 -3.24 1.93
C VAL A 182 -11.92 -4.54 1.26
N LEU A 183 -10.95 -4.47 0.36
CA LEU A 183 -10.35 -5.62 -0.31
C LEU A 183 -9.20 -6.14 0.54
N VAL A 184 -9.18 -7.43 0.87
CA VAL A 184 -8.12 -8.02 1.69
C VAL A 184 -7.55 -9.28 1.06
N SER A 185 -6.23 -9.42 1.10
CA SER A 185 -5.54 -10.63 0.66
C SER A 185 -4.18 -10.84 1.32
N THR A 186 -3.65 -12.03 1.07
CA THR A 186 -2.26 -12.37 1.39
C THR A 186 -1.28 -11.55 0.55
N ASN A 187 -0.06 -11.45 1.01
CA ASN A 187 0.97 -10.51 0.57
C ASN A 187 1.11 -10.38 -0.97
N LEU A 188 1.50 -11.44 -1.68
CA LEU A 188 1.78 -11.36 -3.11
C LEU A 188 0.54 -11.03 -3.95
N PHE A 189 -0.61 -11.61 -3.64
CA PHE A 189 -1.82 -11.37 -4.42
C PHE A 189 -2.28 -9.92 -4.29
N MET A 190 -2.27 -9.38 -3.07
CA MET A 190 -2.65 -7.98 -2.89
C MET A 190 -1.59 -7.01 -3.43
N ASP A 191 -0.32 -7.38 -3.46
CA ASP A 191 0.71 -6.57 -4.12
C ASP A 191 0.35 -6.33 -5.60
N ILE A 192 0.02 -7.42 -6.30
CA ILE A 192 -0.35 -7.37 -7.74
C ILE A 192 -1.68 -6.63 -7.93
N ILE A 193 -2.72 -7.00 -7.19
CA ILE A 193 -4.06 -6.40 -7.30
C ILE A 193 -4.04 -4.91 -6.98
N SER A 194 -3.30 -4.48 -5.96
CA SER A 194 -3.24 -3.06 -5.62
C SER A 194 -2.44 -2.20 -6.63
N GLU A 195 -1.51 -2.80 -7.38
CA GLU A 195 -0.86 -2.12 -8.52
C GLU A 195 -1.82 -2.00 -9.72
N GLU A 196 -2.65 -3.00 -9.97
CA GLU A 196 -3.77 -2.89 -10.94
C GLU A 196 -4.72 -1.76 -10.54
N CYS A 197 -5.10 -1.69 -9.26
CA CYS A 197 -5.93 -0.61 -8.71
C CYS A 197 -5.28 0.78 -8.87
N ALA A 198 -3.96 0.89 -8.81
CA ALA A 198 -3.26 2.15 -9.09
C ALA A 198 -3.57 2.67 -10.51
N GLY A 199 -3.69 1.78 -11.48
CA GLY A 199 -4.07 2.12 -12.85
C GLY A 199 -5.48 2.70 -12.97
N LEU A 200 -6.40 2.36 -12.06
CA LEU A 200 -7.77 2.86 -12.06
C LEU A 200 -7.86 4.35 -11.68
N ILE A 201 -6.94 4.84 -10.87
CA ILE A 201 -6.99 6.20 -10.29
C ILE A 201 -5.99 7.18 -10.91
N GLY A 202 -5.34 6.80 -12.01
CA GLY A 202 -4.40 7.67 -12.72
C GLY A 202 -2.94 7.26 -12.64
N GLY A 203 -2.58 6.32 -11.79
CA GLY A 203 -1.23 5.75 -11.70
C GLY A 203 -0.67 5.69 -10.29
N ILE A 204 0.49 5.05 -10.20
CA ILE A 204 1.17 4.78 -8.92
C ILE A 204 1.62 6.06 -8.18
N GLY A 205 1.72 7.20 -8.88
CA GLY A 205 2.04 8.51 -8.30
C GLY A 205 0.98 9.05 -7.34
N LEU A 206 -0.26 8.54 -7.40
CA LEU A 206 -1.34 8.87 -6.49
C LEU A 206 -1.52 7.85 -5.35
N VAL A 207 -0.86 6.70 -5.40
CA VAL A 207 -1.04 5.64 -4.41
C VAL A 207 -0.07 5.80 -3.25
N TYR A 208 -0.62 6.02 -2.09
CA TYR A 208 0.10 6.07 -0.82
C TYR A 208 -0.32 4.93 0.09
N SER A 209 0.51 4.60 1.07
CA SER A 209 0.24 3.49 1.97
C SER A 209 0.63 3.77 3.41
N ALA A 210 -0.10 3.13 4.32
CA ALA A 210 0.29 2.96 5.70
C ALA A 210 0.57 1.47 5.97
N ASN A 211 1.67 1.19 6.65
CA ASN A 211 1.98 -0.12 7.18
C ASN A 211 1.68 -0.09 8.67
N ILE A 212 0.67 -0.82 9.10
CA ILE A 212 0.09 -0.72 10.44
C ILE A 212 0.37 -2.01 11.22
N GLY A 213 0.88 -1.86 12.42
CA GLY A 213 0.95 -2.87 13.47
C GLY A 213 0.04 -2.51 14.64
N ASP A 214 0.13 -3.25 15.75
CA ASP A 214 -0.65 -2.92 16.94
C ASP A 214 -0.05 -1.70 17.68
N ASP A 215 1.28 -1.52 17.65
CA ASP A 215 2.00 -0.50 18.45
C ASP A 215 2.76 0.54 17.60
N TYR A 216 2.85 0.36 16.29
CA TYR A 216 3.65 1.23 15.43
C TYR A 216 3.10 1.31 14.01
N ALA A 217 3.38 2.42 13.32
CA ALA A 217 2.99 2.61 11.93
C ALA A 217 4.12 3.22 11.09
N MET A 218 4.18 2.82 9.81
CA MET A 218 5.08 3.41 8.82
C MET A 218 4.28 3.89 7.61
N PHE A 219 4.48 5.14 7.22
CA PHE A 219 3.82 5.80 6.09
C PHE A 219 4.79 5.98 4.93
N GLU A 220 4.36 5.61 3.73
CA GLU A 220 5.21 5.66 2.54
C GLU A 220 4.37 5.79 1.25
N PRO A 221 4.92 6.38 0.15
CA PRO A 221 4.34 6.20 -1.16
C PRO A 221 4.45 4.72 -1.57
N ALA A 222 3.48 4.21 -2.34
CA ALA A 222 3.51 2.82 -2.79
C ALA A 222 4.60 2.56 -3.85
N HIS A 223 4.95 3.59 -4.64
CA HIS A 223 5.94 3.48 -5.72
C HIS A 223 7.38 3.36 -5.22
N GLY A 224 8.26 2.81 -6.07
CA GLY A 224 9.71 2.78 -5.85
C GLY A 224 10.38 4.13 -6.13
N SER A 225 11.72 4.18 -6.00
CA SER A 225 12.51 5.43 -6.10
C SER A 225 12.68 5.99 -7.52
N ALA A 226 12.22 5.30 -8.56
CA ALA A 226 12.27 5.73 -9.96
C ALA A 226 13.63 6.34 -10.40
N PRO A 227 14.75 5.62 -10.26
CA PRO A 227 16.12 6.17 -10.40
C PRO A 227 16.39 6.84 -11.76
N LYS A 228 15.65 6.42 -12.80
CA LYS A 228 15.74 7.03 -14.14
C LYS A 228 15.32 8.50 -14.20
N TYR A 229 14.55 8.98 -13.22
CA TYR A 229 14.10 10.37 -13.14
C TYR A 229 14.90 11.24 -12.15
N LYS A 230 15.96 10.68 -11.57
CA LYS A 230 16.78 11.41 -10.58
C LYS A 230 17.26 12.75 -11.14
N GLY A 231 16.99 13.84 -10.42
CA GLY A 231 17.41 15.20 -10.78
C GLY A 231 16.59 15.87 -11.90
N MET A 232 15.58 15.20 -12.46
CA MET A 232 14.77 15.74 -13.56
C MET A 232 13.61 16.63 -13.11
N ASN A 233 13.30 16.68 -11.80
CA ASN A 233 12.15 17.44 -11.26
C ASN A 233 10.82 17.10 -11.95
N LYS A 234 10.56 15.81 -12.23
CA LYS A 234 9.51 15.36 -13.16
C LYS A 234 8.45 14.45 -12.50
N VAL A 235 8.81 13.75 -11.43
CA VAL A 235 7.91 12.76 -10.80
C VAL A 235 6.74 13.42 -10.06
N ASP A 236 5.64 12.71 -9.93
CA ASP A 236 4.48 13.14 -9.14
C ASP A 236 4.82 13.16 -7.63
N PRO A 237 4.59 14.27 -6.91
CA PRO A 237 4.82 14.35 -5.47
C PRO A 237 3.63 13.85 -4.63
N CYS A 238 2.45 13.63 -5.21
CA CYS A 238 1.18 13.43 -4.49
C CYS A 238 1.21 12.24 -3.54
N ALA A 239 1.69 11.07 -3.97
CA ALA A 239 1.72 9.89 -3.10
C ALA A 239 2.53 10.12 -1.83
N THR A 240 3.67 10.83 -1.93
CA THR A 240 4.50 11.18 -0.77
C THR A 240 3.79 12.19 0.13
N ILE A 241 3.19 13.24 -0.44
CA ILE A 241 2.43 14.26 0.31
C ILE A 241 1.23 13.63 1.04
N LEU A 242 0.47 12.76 0.35
CA LEU A 242 -0.69 12.08 0.93
C LEU A 242 -0.29 11.05 2.00
N ALA A 243 0.85 10.38 1.86
CA ALA A 243 1.40 9.52 2.93
C ALA A 243 1.75 10.35 4.18
N GLY A 244 2.33 11.53 4.00
CA GLY A 244 2.60 12.48 5.09
C GLY A 244 1.31 12.99 5.75
N ALA A 245 0.28 13.32 4.97
CA ALA A 245 -1.03 13.69 5.50
C ALA A 245 -1.65 12.56 6.33
N TRP A 246 -1.53 11.31 5.87
CA TRP A 246 -2.03 10.18 6.64
C TRP A 246 -1.28 9.97 7.95
N MET A 247 0.05 10.17 7.95
CA MET A 247 0.83 10.14 9.19
C MET A 247 0.34 11.20 10.18
N LEU A 248 0.07 12.42 9.72
CA LEU A 248 -0.49 13.48 10.58
C LEU A 248 -1.82 13.04 11.20
N ARG A 249 -2.73 12.48 10.42
CA ARG A 249 -4.00 11.93 10.94
C ARG A 249 -3.78 10.82 11.97
N TYR A 250 -2.84 9.93 11.74
CA TYR A 250 -2.48 8.88 12.71
C TYR A 250 -1.99 9.45 14.04
N LEU A 251 -1.29 10.58 13.99
CA LEU A 251 -0.80 11.31 15.17
C LEU A 251 -1.84 12.25 15.81
N GLY A 252 -3.09 12.25 15.32
CA GLY A 252 -4.18 13.06 15.85
C GLY A 252 -4.31 14.46 15.26
N GLU A 253 -3.56 14.79 14.22
CA GLU A 253 -3.57 16.08 13.52
C GLU A 253 -4.55 16.05 12.31
N ASP A 254 -5.83 15.73 12.57
CA ASP A 254 -6.85 15.52 11.53
C ASP A 254 -7.08 16.74 10.66
N ASP A 255 -7.17 17.94 11.24
CA ASP A 255 -7.38 19.19 10.50
C ASP A 255 -6.25 19.48 9.52
N ALA A 256 -5.00 19.24 9.93
CA ALA A 256 -3.84 19.40 9.07
C ALA A 256 -3.85 18.37 7.91
N ALA A 257 -4.18 17.13 8.21
CA ALA A 257 -4.31 16.06 7.22
C ALA A 257 -5.39 16.39 6.18
N ASP A 258 -6.57 16.84 6.62
CA ASP A 258 -7.69 17.19 5.75
C ASP A 258 -7.37 18.38 4.83
N ARG A 259 -6.67 19.38 5.36
CA ARG A 259 -6.20 20.52 4.54
C ARG A 259 -5.26 20.08 3.45
N ILE A 260 -4.29 19.20 3.73
CA ILE A 260 -3.33 18.69 2.75
C ILE A 260 -4.05 17.86 1.66
N ILE A 261 -4.94 16.96 2.06
CA ILE A 261 -5.70 16.12 1.12
C ILE A 261 -6.56 16.99 0.20
N ARG A 262 -7.28 17.97 0.76
CA ARG A 262 -8.10 18.92 -0.01
C ARG A 262 -7.25 19.75 -0.97
N ALA A 263 -6.13 20.33 -0.51
CA ALA A 263 -5.23 21.12 -1.35
C ALA A 263 -4.64 20.30 -2.50
N THR A 264 -4.30 19.03 -2.26
CA THR A 264 -3.84 18.11 -3.30
C THR A 264 -4.94 17.86 -4.34
N GLY A 265 -6.17 17.58 -3.90
CA GLY A 265 -7.31 17.38 -4.80
C GLY A 265 -7.62 18.63 -5.64
N GLN A 266 -7.63 19.83 -5.03
CA GLN A 266 -7.84 21.10 -5.74
C GLN A 266 -6.76 21.35 -6.81
N THR A 267 -5.51 21.02 -6.52
CA THR A 267 -4.39 21.16 -7.47
C THR A 267 -4.56 20.24 -8.67
N ILE A 268 -5.00 18.99 -8.44
CA ILE A 268 -5.28 18.02 -9.51
C ILE A 268 -6.47 18.50 -10.36
N ALA A 269 -7.58 18.88 -9.74
CA ALA A 269 -8.78 19.38 -10.41
C ALA A 269 -8.50 20.64 -11.25
N ALA A 270 -7.59 21.51 -10.79
CA ALA A 270 -7.14 22.68 -11.54
C ALA A 270 -6.19 22.35 -12.71
N GLY A 271 -5.82 21.09 -12.92
CA GLY A 271 -4.93 20.64 -14.01
C GLY A 271 -3.46 21.01 -13.83
N THR A 272 -3.03 21.42 -12.62
CA THR A 272 -1.61 21.66 -12.32
C THR A 272 -0.93 20.34 -11.97
N THR A 273 -0.82 19.43 -12.93
CA THR A 273 -0.40 18.04 -12.74
C THR A 273 0.87 17.70 -13.52
N THR A 274 1.57 16.67 -13.08
CA THR A 274 2.74 16.11 -13.75
C THR A 274 2.35 15.29 -14.99
N TYR A 275 3.33 14.88 -15.78
CA TYR A 275 3.13 14.22 -17.08
C TYR A 275 2.38 12.89 -16.99
N ASP A 276 2.51 12.16 -15.91
CA ASP A 276 1.85 10.87 -15.66
C ASP A 276 0.35 11.04 -15.39
N LEU A 277 -0.07 12.21 -14.89
CA LEU A 277 -1.46 12.63 -14.77
C LEU A 277 -1.95 13.43 -15.98
N GLY A 278 -1.23 13.40 -17.11
CA GLY A 278 -1.61 14.09 -18.34
C GLY A 278 -1.23 15.57 -18.40
N GLY A 279 -0.61 16.13 -17.38
CA GLY A 279 -0.18 17.53 -17.33
C GLY A 279 1.24 17.79 -17.81
N SER A 280 1.73 18.98 -17.55
CA SER A 280 3.09 19.44 -17.91
C SER A 280 3.85 20.09 -16.77
N ALA A 281 3.30 20.09 -15.56
CA ALA A 281 3.95 20.67 -14.40
C ALA A 281 5.19 19.85 -13.98
N SER A 282 6.21 20.52 -13.49
CA SER A 282 7.30 19.86 -12.78
C SER A 282 6.84 19.45 -11.39
N MET A 283 7.58 18.52 -10.76
CA MET A 283 7.36 18.12 -9.37
C MET A 283 7.26 19.35 -8.44
N SER A 284 8.24 20.26 -8.51
CA SER A 284 8.27 21.46 -7.67
C SER A 284 7.07 22.38 -7.93
N ARG A 285 6.69 22.61 -9.22
CA ARG A 285 5.53 23.44 -9.55
C ARG A 285 4.22 22.86 -9.00
N MET A 286 4.04 21.55 -9.09
CA MET A 286 2.86 20.90 -8.52
C MET A 286 2.87 21.00 -6.99
N THR A 287 4.02 20.79 -6.36
CA THR A 287 4.18 20.95 -4.89
C THR A 287 3.87 22.38 -4.45
N ASP A 288 4.39 23.40 -5.15
CA ASP A 288 4.12 24.81 -4.84
C ASP A 288 2.63 25.14 -4.99
N ALA A 289 1.95 24.57 -5.99
CA ALA A 289 0.51 24.75 -6.17
C ALA A 289 -0.29 24.10 -5.02
N ILE A 290 0.12 22.91 -4.54
CA ILE A 290 -0.49 22.26 -3.36
C ILE A 290 -0.29 23.15 -2.12
N ILE A 291 0.91 23.68 -1.90
CA ILE A 291 1.19 24.60 -0.79
C ILE A 291 0.31 25.86 -0.87
N GLY A 292 0.15 26.44 -2.06
CA GLY A 292 -0.70 27.60 -2.28
C GLY A 292 -2.19 27.35 -2.02
N ASN A 293 -2.65 26.12 -2.07
CA ASN A 293 -4.03 25.72 -1.78
C ASN A 293 -4.26 25.30 -0.30
N LEU A 294 -3.23 25.39 0.57
CA LEU A 294 -3.36 25.04 1.99
C LEU A 294 -4.09 26.10 2.84
N GLU A 295 -4.32 27.28 2.29
CA GLU A 295 -4.98 28.42 2.98
C GLU A 295 -6.51 28.28 3.16
#